data_0f009a858c216da0744ac2ce6cd6b43e
#
_entry.id   0f009a858c216da0744ac2ce6cd6b43e
#
_cell.length_a   1.000
_cell.length_b   1.000
_cell.length_c   1.000
_cell.angle_alpha   90.00
_cell.angle_beta   90.00
_cell.angle_gamma   90.00
#
_symmetry.space_group_name_H-M   'P 1'
#
loop_
_entity.id
_entity.type
_entity.pdbx_description
1 polymer ?
#
loop_
_entity_poly.entity_id
_entity_poly.type
_entity_poly.pdbx_seq_one_letter_code
_entity_poly.pdbx_strand_id
1 'polypeptide(L)'
;KQAVEAKSRKLSARWTFEAAQDAQAQQGIDIEAEIMAALAQEITAEIDQEILTSLRSLASVEETYNQAAVSGTATFVGDEHAALAVQINRVANKIAQRTRRGAGNFAVVSNQALTILQSATTSAFARTTEGTFEAPTNTKFVGTLNNAMRVYVDAYMADTTAQDDNQVLIGYKGSSEADAAAFYCPYIPLMSSGVVLDPDTFEPVVGFMTRYGYVELT
;
A
#
# COMPACT_ATOMS: atom_id res chain seq x y z
N LYS A 1 24.58 -9.15 12.51
CA LYS A 1 23.35 -9.65 13.18
C LYS A 1 22.59 -8.45 13.66
N GLN A 2 21.35 -8.33 13.23
CA GLN A 2 20.44 -7.28 13.67
C GLN A 2 19.34 -7.94 14.52
N ALA A 3 19.02 -7.35 15.67
CA ALA A 3 17.94 -7.82 16.52
C ALA A 3 16.63 -7.26 16.01
N VAL A 4 15.59 -8.08 16.02
CA VAL A 4 14.23 -7.68 15.65
C VAL A 4 13.39 -7.62 16.91
N GLU A 5 12.85 -6.45 17.22
CA GLU A 5 11.88 -6.29 18.30
C GLU A 5 10.47 -6.49 17.78
N ALA A 6 9.73 -7.40 18.39
CA ALA A 6 8.33 -7.60 18.09
C ALA A 6 7.46 -6.64 18.91
N LYS A 7 6.73 -5.77 18.21
CA LYS A 7 5.74 -4.85 18.80
C LYS A 7 4.34 -5.41 18.62
N SER A 8 3.47 -5.18 19.58
CA SER A 8 2.07 -5.58 19.52
C SER A 8 1.20 -4.44 19.01
N ARG A 9 0.30 -4.75 18.08
CA ARG A 9 -0.76 -3.86 17.61
C ARG A 9 -2.10 -4.42 18.03
N LYS A 10 -2.94 -3.57 18.59
CA LYS A 10 -4.25 -3.95 19.11
C LYS A 10 -5.30 -2.98 18.61
N LEU A 11 -6.45 -3.50 18.24
CA LEU A 11 -7.62 -2.73 17.85
C LEU A 11 -8.84 -3.37 18.48
N SER A 12 -9.78 -2.57 18.99
CA SER A 12 -11.01 -3.07 19.57
C SER A 12 -12.19 -2.23 19.11
N ALA A 13 -13.35 -2.88 18.99
CA ALA A 13 -14.62 -2.22 18.75
C ALA A 13 -15.66 -2.69 19.75
N ARG A 14 -16.64 -1.83 20.01
CA ARG A 14 -17.82 -2.12 20.81
C ARG A 14 -19.08 -1.66 20.10
N TRP A 15 -20.18 -2.31 20.38
CA TRP A 15 -21.49 -1.94 19.87
C TRP A 15 -22.57 -2.22 20.90
N THR A 16 -23.77 -1.70 20.71
CA THR A 16 -24.89 -1.96 21.59
C THR A 16 -25.72 -3.15 21.09
N PHE A 17 -26.34 -3.90 21.99
CA PHE A 17 -27.27 -4.98 21.62
C PHE A 17 -28.47 -4.45 20.83
N GLU A 18 -28.96 -3.28 21.17
CA GLU A 18 -30.09 -2.65 20.49
C GLU A 18 -29.78 -2.40 19.02
N ALA A 19 -28.59 -1.83 18.73
CA ALA A 19 -28.15 -1.62 17.36
C ALA A 19 -28.01 -2.91 16.57
N ALA A 20 -27.54 -3.99 17.20
CA ALA A 20 -27.41 -5.31 16.56
C ALA A 20 -28.79 -5.91 16.25
N GLN A 21 -29.75 -5.81 17.18
CA GLN A 21 -31.10 -6.30 16.97
C GLN A 21 -31.85 -5.52 15.89
N ASP A 22 -31.73 -4.20 15.89
CA ASP A 22 -32.38 -3.34 14.91
C ASP A 22 -31.84 -3.57 13.48
N ALA A 23 -30.53 -3.73 13.34
CA ALA A 23 -29.93 -4.03 12.04
C ALA A 23 -30.34 -5.41 11.52
N GLN A 24 -30.40 -6.41 12.39
CA GLN A 24 -30.84 -7.75 12.00
C GLN A 24 -32.34 -7.77 11.64
N ALA A 25 -33.18 -7.07 12.40
CA ALA A 25 -34.62 -7.02 12.17
C ALA A 25 -35.00 -6.23 10.92
N GLN A 26 -34.32 -5.11 10.65
CA GLN A 26 -34.66 -4.21 9.54
C GLN A 26 -33.94 -4.53 8.25
N GLN A 27 -32.70 -4.97 8.31
CA GLN A 27 -31.82 -5.14 7.15
C GLN A 27 -31.31 -6.58 6.97
N GLY A 28 -31.49 -7.45 7.95
CA GLY A 28 -30.98 -8.80 7.92
C GLY A 28 -29.45 -8.90 7.97
N ILE A 29 -28.78 -7.86 8.45
CA ILE A 29 -27.32 -7.76 8.53
C ILE A 29 -26.85 -8.24 9.91
N ASP A 30 -25.86 -9.10 9.91
CA ASP A 30 -25.12 -9.49 11.11
C ASP A 30 -24.02 -8.46 11.39
N ILE A 31 -24.28 -7.54 12.31
CA ILE A 31 -23.34 -6.49 12.70
C ILE A 31 -22.05 -7.07 13.25
N GLU A 32 -22.10 -8.18 13.98
CA GLU A 32 -20.90 -8.80 14.56
C GLU A 32 -19.92 -9.24 13.48
N ALA A 33 -20.43 -9.94 12.47
CA ALA A 33 -19.58 -10.40 11.35
C ALA A 33 -19.02 -9.20 10.55
N GLU A 34 -19.81 -8.17 10.30
CA GLU A 34 -19.38 -6.96 9.59
C GLU A 34 -18.30 -6.19 10.37
N ILE A 35 -18.48 -6.01 11.68
CA ILE A 35 -17.48 -5.33 12.52
C ILE A 35 -16.18 -6.12 12.58
N MET A 36 -16.25 -7.44 12.72
CA MET A 36 -15.05 -8.28 12.73
C MET A 36 -14.29 -8.19 11.42
N ALA A 37 -14.98 -8.22 10.29
CA ALA A 37 -14.37 -8.07 8.98
C ALA A 37 -13.72 -6.68 8.80
N ALA A 38 -14.41 -5.61 9.21
CA ALA A 38 -13.92 -4.26 9.14
C ALA A 38 -12.67 -4.04 10.02
N LEU A 39 -12.66 -4.58 11.25
CA LEU A 39 -11.49 -4.49 12.14
C LEU A 39 -10.28 -5.24 11.59
N ALA A 40 -10.47 -6.44 11.04
CA ALA A 40 -9.39 -7.21 10.44
C ALA A 40 -8.79 -6.47 9.23
N GLN A 41 -9.64 -5.85 8.43
CA GLN A 41 -9.21 -5.05 7.29
C GLN A 41 -8.43 -3.79 7.75
N GLU A 42 -8.94 -3.08 8.75
CA GLU A 42 -8.32 -1.86 9.26
C GLU A 42 -6.94 -2.11 9.87
N ILE A 43 -6.79 -3.14 10.69
CA ILE A 43 -5.49 -3.46 11.29
C ILE A 43 -4.46 -3.88 10.22
N THR A 44 -4.90 -4.59 9.19
CA THR A 44 -4.03 -4.95 8.07
C THR A 44 -3.61 -3.70 7.29
N ALA A 45 -4.55 -2.81 7.03
CA ALA A 45 -4.30 -1.55 6.36
C ALA A 45 -3.29 -0.66 7.10
N GLU A 46 -3.43 -0.54 8.41
CA GLU A 46 -2.49 0.23 9.23
C GLU A 46 -1.07 -0.37 9.18
N ILE A 47 -0.94 -1.69 9.21
CA ILE A 47 0.36 -2.36 9.10
C ILE A 47 1.00 -2.07 7.74
N ASP A 48 0.24 -2.19 6.66
CA ASP A 48 0.71 -1.92 5.31
C ASP A 48 1.19 -0.46 5.16
N GLN A 49 0.43 0.50 5.71
CA GLN A 49 0.82 1.91 5.68
C GLN A 49 2.05 2.21 6.52
N GLU A 50 2.21 1.58 7.68
CA GLU A 50 3.43 1.70 8.48
C GLU A 50 4.67 1.21 7.72
N ILE A 51 4.56 0.04 7.08
CA ILE A 51 5.65 -0.53 6.29
C ILE A 51 5.98 0.36 5.08
N LEU A 52 4.97 0.83 4.33
CA LEU A 52 5.19 1.70 3.18
C LEU A 52 5.82 3.03 3.58
N THR A 53 5.40 3.62 4.70
CA THR A 53 5.99 4.85 5.23
C THR A 53 7.45 4.65 5.61
N SER A 54 7.77 3.53 6.26
CA SER A 54 9.15 3.18 6.60
C SER A 54 10.01 2.98 5.35
N LEU A 55 9.50 2.27 4.33
CA LEU A 55 10.22 2.09 3.06
C LEU A 55 10.43 3.41 2.32
N ARG A 56 9.47 4.34 2.35
CA ARG A 56 9.64 5.68 1.75
C ARG A 56 10.70 6.49 2.50
N SER A 57 10.75 6.39 3.82
CA SER A 57 11.77 7.08 4.62
C SER A 57 13.18 6.51 4.39
N LEU A 58 13.29 5.22 4.11
CA LEU A 58 14.55 4.56 3.77
C LEU A 58 15.03 4.92 2.36
N ALA A 59 14.10 5.15 1.43
CA ALA A 59 14.41 5.46 0.05
C ALA A 59 14.95 6.89 -0.12
N SER A 60 15.94 7.08 -0.99
CA SER A 60 16.42 8.40 -1.38
C SER A 60 15.62 8.95 -2.56
N VAL A 61 15.39 10.26 -2.58
CA VAL A 61 14.81 10.95 -3.75
C VAL A 61 15.86 10.99 -4.86
N GLU A 62 15.57 10.33 -5.98
CA GLU A 62 16.51 10.18 -7.10
C GLU A 62 16.16 11.07 -8.29
N GLU A 63 14.90 11.29 -8.57
CA GLU A 63 14.39 12.08 -9.68
C GLU A 63 13.12 12.81 -9.26
N THR A 64 12.90 13.97 -9.83
CA THR A 64 11.66 14.75 -9.63
C THR A 64 10.99 14.95 -10.98
N TYR A 65 9.73 14.57 -11.08
CA TYR A 65 8.91 14.82 -12.25
C TYR A 65 8.21 16.17 -12.10
N ASN A 66 8.45 17.07 -13.05
CA ASN A 66 7.77 18.35 -13.12
C ASN A 66 7.16 18.50 -14.52
N GLN A 67 5.84 18.38 -14.61
CA GLN A 67 5.12 18.51 -15.87
C GLN A 67 5.36 19.86 -16.55
N ALA A 68 5.36 20.94 -15.79
CA ALA A 68 5.59 22.28 -16.33
C ALA A 68 6.99 22.45 -16.93
N ALA A 69 8.01 21.78 -16.41
CA ALA A 69 9.35 21.80 -16.94
C ALA A 69 9.49 20.97 -18.24
N VAL A 70 8.69 19.91 -18.37
CA VAL A 70 8.62 19.10 -19.58
C VAL A 70 7.85 19.81 -20.69
N SER A 71 6.80 20.57 -20.32
CA SER A 71 5.94 21.32 -21.25
C SER A 71 6.63 22.49 -21.93
N GLY A 72 7.82 22.91 -21.54
CA GLY A 72 8.47 24.14 -22.06
C GLY A 72 8.62 24.22 -23.58
N THR A 73 8.48 23.09 -24.27
CA THR A 73 8.46 22.96 -25.73
C THR A 73 7.49 21.88 -26.22
N ALA A 74 6.81 21.18 -25.33
CA ALA A 74 5.95 20.08 -25.71
C ALA A 74 4.61 20.60 -26.24
N THR A 75 4.18 20.00 -27.31
CA THR A 75 2.97 20.35 -28.01
C THR A 75 1.81 19.40 -27.70
N PHE A 76 2.07 18.33 -26.96
CA PHE A 76 1.10 17.28 -26.71
C PHE A 76 1.21 16.69 -25.29
N VAL A 77 0.13 16.77 -24.53
CA VAL A 77 0.07 16.33 -23.11
C VAL A 77 0.41 14.85 -22.92
N GLY A 78 0.09 14.00 -23.91
CA GLY A 78 0.43 12.60 -23.85
C GLY A 78 1.93 12.31 -23.84
N ASP A 79 2.73 13.13 -24.49
CA ASP A 79 4.19 13.01 -24.48
C ASP A 79 4.77 13.44 -23.14
N GLU A 80 4.17 14.46 -22.50
CA GLU A 80 4.52 14.88 -21.15
C GLU A 80 4.27 13.73 -20.14
N HIS A 81 3.11 13.09 -20.26
CA HIS A 81 2.77 11.96 -19.42
C HIS A 81 3.67 10.74 -19.68
N ALA A 82 4.09 10.51 -20.92
CA ALA A 82 5.05 9.45 -21.24
C ALA A 82 6.43 9.70 -20.62
N ALA A 83 6.81 10.95 -20.39
CA ALA A 83 8.07 11.30 -19.73
C ALA A 83 8.15 10.75 -18.29
N LEU A 84 7.03 10.67 -17.57
CA LEU A 84 6.98 10.04 -16.25
C LEU A 84 7.40 8.56 -16.31
N ALA A 85 6.90 7.80 -17.28
CA ALA A 85 7.29 6.40 -17.45
C ALA A 85 8.78 6.24 -17.75
N VAL A 86 9.35 7.16 -18.54
CA VAL A 86 10.80 7.17 -18.81
C VAL A 86 11.62 7.45 -17.55
N GLN A 87 11.17 8.38 -16.70
CA GLN A 87 11.85 8.66 -15.44
C GLN A 87 11.78 7.48 -14.48
N ILE A 88 10.63 6.82 -14.36
CA ILE A 88 10.48 5.59 -13.56
C ILE A 88 11.47 4.53 -14.03
N ASN A 89 11.60 4.30 -15.34
CA ASN A 89 12.56 3.35 -15.89
C ASN A 89 14.02 3.75 -15.61
N ARG A 90 14.31 5.04 -15.66
CA ARG A 90 15.65 5.55 -15.32
C ARG A 90 16.01 5.24 -13.88
N VAL A 91 15.10 5.47 -12.94
CA VAL A 91 15.31 5.13 -11.52
C VAL A 91 15.46 3.62 -11.32
N ALA A 92 14.63 2.81 -11.99
CA ALA A 92 14.75 1.36 -11.95
C ALA A 92 16.12 0.87 -12.43
N ASN A 93 16.66 1.48 -13.48
CA ASN A 93 18.00 1.18 -13.99
C ASN A 93 19.10 1.65 -13.04
N LYS A 94 18.93 2.76 -12.33
CA LYS A 94 19.88 3.18 -11.28
C LYS A 94 19.99 2.12 -10.17
N ILE A 95 18.87 1.47 -9.80
CA ILE A 95 18.89 0.35 -8.84
C ILE A 95 19.78 -0.79 -9.38
N ALA A 96 19.62 -1.16 -10.67
CA ALA A 96 20.46 -2.17 -11.28
C ALA A 96 21.95 -1.82 -11.28
N GLN A 97 22.29 -0.55 -11.55
CA GLN A 97 23.65 -0.07 -11.54
C GLN A 97 24.30 -0.13 -10.15
N ARG A 98 23.53 0.21 -9.11
CA ARG A 98 24.01 0.23 -7.71
C ARG A 98 24.10 -1.16 -7.12
N THR A 99 23.08 -1.97 -7.32
CA THR A 99 22.99 -3.31 -6.72
C THR A 99 23.70 -4.39 -7.53
N ARG A 100 23.79 -4.21 -8.87
CA ARG A 100 24.26 -5.21 -9.84
C ARG A 100 23.53 -6.56 -9.77
N ARG A 101 22.30 -6.55 -9.25
CA ARG A 101 21.45 -7.73 -9.08
C ARG A 101 20.22 -7.72 -9.96
N GLY A 102 19.65 -6.57 -10.21
CA GLY A 102 18.47 -6.41 -11.06
C GLY A 102 17.92 -5.01 -11.03
N ALA A 103 17.17 -4.66 -12.05
CA ALA A 103 16.45 -3.40 -12.11
C ALA A 103 15.21 -3.43 -11.20
N GLY A 104 14.69 -2.26 -10.84
CA GLY A 104 13.44 -2.16 -10.10
C GLY A 104 12.33 -2.95 -10.77
N ASN A 105 11.62 -3.79 -10.02
CA ASN A 105 10.58 -4.68 -10.53
C ASN A 105 9.19 -4.39 -9.96
N PHE A 106 9.07 -3.45 -9.02
CA PHE A 106 7.79 -2.96 -8.53
C PHE A 106 7.83 -1.45 -8.31
N ALA A 107 6.68 -0.83 -8.45
CA ALA A 107 6.46 0.58 -8.14
C ALA A 107 5.17 0.75 -7.34
N VAL A 108 5.19 1.60 -6.32
CA VAL A 108 4.00 2.02 -5.58
C VAL A 108 3.76 3.48 -5.91
N VAL A 109 2.60 3.78 -6.47
CA VAL A 109 2.24 5.09 -6.99
C VAL A 109 1.04 5.67 -6.25
N SER A 110 0.94 7.00 -6.24
CA SER A 110 -0.27 7.70 -5.81
C SER A 110 -1.37 7.60 -6.89
N ASN A 111 -2.61 7.91 -6.52
CA ASN A 111 -3.73 7.98 -7.46
C ASN A 111 -3.47 8.99 -8.60
N GLN A 112 -2.84 10.13 -8.29
CA GLN A 112 -2.50 11.15 -9.27
C GLN A 112 -1.43 10.65 -10.27
N ALA A 113 -0.37 10.04 -9.78
CA ALA A 113 0.67 9.46 -10.63
C ALA A 113 0.10 8.33 -11.51
N LEU A 114 -0.84 7.53 -10.98
CA LEU A 114 -1.54 6.52 -11.76
C LEU A 114 -2.34 7.14 -12.91
N THR A 115 -3.08 8.22 -12.65
CA THR A 115 -3.87 8.92 -13.68
C THR A 115 -2.97 9.40 -14.82
N ILE A 116 -1.80 9.97 -14.50
CA ILE A 116 -0.80 10.40 -15.47
C ILE A 116 -0.29 9.21 -16.29
N LEU A 117 0.05 8.09 -15.65
CA LEU A 117 0.52 6.89 -16.35
C LEU A 117 -0.55 6.28 -17.27
N GLN A 118 -1.82 6.31 -16.85
CA GLN A 118 -2.93 5.78 -17.65
C GLN A 118 -3.27 6.65 -18.86
N SER A 119 -3.01 7.94 -18.78
CA SER A 119 -3.25 8.88 -19.88
C SER A 119 -2.09 9.01 -20.86
N ALA A 120 -0.93 8.38 -20.56
CA ALA A 120 0.20 8.33 -21.47
C ALA A 120 -0.21 7.62 -22.79
N THR A 121 0.14 8.22 -23.91
CA THR A 121 -0.25 7.72 -25.26
C THR A 121 0.52 6.48 -25.70
N THR A 122 1.60 6.16 -25.02
CA THR A 122 2.39 4.97 -25.31
C THR A 122 1.82 3.78 -24.57
N SER A 123 1.75 2.61 -25.21
CA SER A 123 1.34 1.34 -24.64
C SER A 123 2.30 0.80 -23.56
N ALA A 124 3.05 1.67 -22.93
CA ALA A 124 4.01 1.31 -21.88
C ALA A 124 3.33 0.80 -20.60
N PHE A 125 2.10 1.25 -20.33
CA PHE A 125 1.32 0.80 -19.21
C PHE A 125 0.21 -0.15 -19.66
N ALA A 126 0.32 -1.42 -19.30
CA ALA A 126 -0.71 -2.41 -19.50
C ALA A 126 -1.54 -2.55 -18.22
N ARG A 127 -2.83 -2.25 -18.28
CA ARG A 127 -3.76 -2.49 -17.19
C ARG A 127 -3.94 -3.99 -16.99
N THR A 128 -4.09 -4.43 -15.76
CA THR A 128 -4.73 -5.72 -15.51
C THR A 128 -6.17 -5.56 -15.94
N THR A 129 -6.55 -6.27 -16.99
CA THR A 129 -7.94 -6.36 -17.37
C THR A 129 -8.75 -6.94 -16.23
N GLU A 130 -9.80 -6.21 -15.84
CA GLU A 130 -10.87 -6.72 -15.00
C GLU A 130 -10.48 -7.07 -13.58
N GLY A 131 -9.99 -6.09 -12.86
CA GLY A 131 -10.01 -6.18 -11.43
C GLY A 131 -11.43 -6.04 -10.93
N THR A 132 -12.07 -7.13 -10.56
CA THR A 132 -12.95 -7.07 -9.41
C THR A 132 -12.12 -6.45 -8.29
N PHE A 133 -12.54 -5.28 -7.81
CA PHE A 133 -11.85 -4.54 -6.76
C PHE A 133 -12.04 -5.22 -5.40
N GLU A 134 -11.68 -6.48 -5.30
CA GLU A 134 -11.82 -7.30 -4.11
C GLU A 134 -10.50 -7.53 -3.39
N ALA A 135 -9.55 -6.62 -3.50
CA ALA A 135 -8.40 -6.71 -2.63
C ALA A 135 -8.73 -6.06 -1.27
N PRO A 136 -8.68 -6.81 -0.16
CA PRO A 136 -8.90 -6.27 1.18
C PRO A 136 -7.76 -5.36 1.65
N THR A 137 -6.74 -5.16 0.84
CA THR A 137 -5.57 -4.33 1.11
C THR A 137 -5.68 -2.97 0.43
N ASN A 138 -5.19 -1.94 1.09
CA ASN A 138 -5.21 -0.56 0.60
C ASN A 138 -4.26 -0.33 -0.57
N THR A 139 -3.34 -1.25 -0.80
CA THR A 139 -2.39 -1.22 -1.91
C THR A 139 -2.83 -2.24 -2.94
N LYS A 140 -3.31 -1.77 -4.08
CA LYS A 140 -3.86 -2.63 -5.14
C LYS A 140 -2.90 -2.74 -6.31
N PHE A 141 -2.76 -3.95 -6.84
CA PHE A 141 -2.09 -4.17 -8.11
C PHE A 141 -2.96 -3.64 -9.26
N VAL A 142 -2.44 -2.72 -10.06
CA VAL A 142 -3.21 -2.05 -11.12
C VAL A 142 -2.75 -2.46 -12.50
N GLY A 143 -1.49 -2.77 -12.68
CA GLY A 143 -0.97 -3.13 -13.99
C GLY A 143 0.54 -3.30 -14.01
N THR A 144 1.07 -3.43 -15.21
CA THR A 144 2.51 -3.55 -15.46
C THR A 144 3.00 -2.41 -16.34
N LEU A 145 4.15 -1.87 -16.01
CA LEU A 145 4.87 -0.89 -16.83
C LEU A 145 5.95 -1.62 -17.61
N ASN A 146 5.99 -1.44 -18.93
CA ASN A 146 6.96 -2.07 -19.86
C ASN A 146 7.05 -3.60 -19.72
N ASN A 147 5.95 -4.27 -19.37
CA ASN A 147 5.87 -5.73 -19.16
C ASN A 147 6.84 -6.30 -18.10
N ALA A 148 7.54 -5.48 -17.34
CA ALA A 148 8.55 -5.91 -16.38
C ALA A 148 8.28 -5.41 -14.95
N MET A 149 7.74 -4.21 -14.78
CA MET A 149 7.52 -3.59 -13.48
C MET A 149 6.05 -3.69 -13.09
N ARG A 150 5.78 -4.25 -11.91
CA ARG A 150 4.43 -4.28 -11.34
C ARG A 150 4.12 -2.94 -10.69
N VAL A 151 2.97 -2.37 -11.02
CA VAL A 151 2.50 -1.10 -10.48
C VAL A 151 1.38 -1.33 -9.47
N TYR A 152 1.59 -0.85 -8.26
CA TYR A 152 0.62 -0.88 -7.17
C TYR A 152 0.18 0.55 -6.85
N VAL A 153 -1.09 0.72 -6.51
CA VAL A 153 -1.64 2.00 -6.07
C VAL A 153 -1.82 2.00 -4.57
N ASP A 154 -1.34 3.04 -3.94
CA ASP A 154 -1.62 3.33 -2.54
C ASP A 154 -2.74 4.36 -2.44
N ALA A 155 -3.93 3.92 -2.02
CA ALA A 155 -5.12 4.76 -1.89
C ALA A 155 -5.07 5.74 -0.71
N TYR A 156 -4.19 5.51 0.25
CA TYR A 156 -4.03 6.34 1.45
C TYR A 156 -2.98 7.44 1.30
N MET A 157 -2.26 7.43 0.20
CA MET A 157 -1.34 8.53 -0.09
C MET A 157 -2.14 9.81 -0.32
N ALA A 158 -1.83 10.88 0.43
CA ALA A 158 -2.53 12.14 0.32
C ALA A 158 -2.46 12.69 -1.11
N ASP A 159 -3.62 13.07 -1.64
CA ASP A 159 -3.75 13.72 -2.93
C ASP A 159 -3.64 15.24 -2.72
N THR A 160 -2.44 15.68 -2.36
CA THR A 160 -2.15 17.11 -2.20
C THR A 160 -1.25 17.58 -3.32
N THR A 161 -1.33 18.86 -3.63
CA THR A 161 -0.44 19.52 -4.61
C THR A 161 0.97 19.76 -4.05
N ALA A 162 1.22 19.39 -2.79
CA ALA A 162 2.53 19.46 -2.20
C ALA A 162 3.47 18.44 -2.85
N GLN A 163 4.67 18.86 -3.18
CA GLN A 163 5.68 18.03 -3.87
C GLN A 163 6.03 16.75 -3.09
N ASP A 164 5.89 16.78 -1.78
CA ASP A 164 6.31 15.68 -0.91
C ASP A 164 5.26 14.55 -0.83
N ASP A 165 4.02 14.80 -1.21
CA ASP A 165 2.91 13.86 -1.04
C ASP A 165 2.69 12.94 -2.26
N ASN A 166 3.13 13.36 -3.45
CA ASN A 166 3.01 12.58 -4.69
C ASN A 166 4.28 11.79 -5.01
N GLN A 167 4.67 10.92 -4.10
CA GLN A 167 5.87 10.10 -4.27
C GLN A 167 5.58 8.81 -5.06
N VAL A 168 6.53 8.42 -5.90
CA VAL A 168 6.56 7.11 -6.55
C VAL A 168 7.69 6.31 -5.93
N LEU A 169 7.37 5.25 -5.19
CA LEU A 169 8.34 4.35 -4.60
C LEU A 169 8.68 3.26 -5.61
N ILE A 170 9.95 3.17 -6.01
CA ILE A 170 10.46 2.14 -6.92
C ILE A 170 11.40 1.24 -6.15
N GLY A 171 11.19 -0.05 -6.24
CA GLY A 171 12.00 -1.02 -5.52
C GLY A 171 12.32 -2.26 -6.35
N TYR A 172 13.28 -3.02 -5.84
CA TYR A 172 13.67 -4.32 -6.36
C TYR A 172 13.50 -5.39 -5.29
N LYS A 173 12.81 -6.45 -5.63
CA LYS A 173 12.70 -7.67 -4.83
C LYS A 173 13.18 -8.85 -5.66
N GLY A 174 14.29 -9.44 -5.26
CA GLY A 174 14.82 -10.65 -5.89
C GLY A 174 14.15 -11.93 -5.40
N SER A 175 14.54 -13.04 -5.99
CA SER A 175 14.09 -14.37 -5.61
C SER A 175 14.74 -14.89 -4.31
N SER A 176 15.93 -14.37 -3.99
CA SER A 176 16.66 -14.73 -2.77
C SER A 176 16.18 -13.91 -1.58
N GLU A 177 16.20 -14.51 -0.40
CA GLU A 177 15.91 -13.80 0.86
C GLU A 177 16.91 -12.67 1.12
N ALA A 178 18.15 -12.79 0.65
CA ALA A 178 19.16 -11.74 0.77
C ALA A 178 18.92 -10.54 -0.14
N ASP A 179 18.02 -10.64 -1.12
CA ASP A 179 17.70 -9.58 -2.06
C ASP A 179 16.44 -8.79 -1.63
N ALA A 180 16.46 -8.32 -0.40
CA ALA A 180 15.41 -7.50 0.18
C ALA A 180 16.01 -6.33 0.97
N ALA A 181 15.35 -5.19 0.97
CA ALA A 181 15.76 -4.02 1.75
C ALA A 181 15.22 -4.06 3.19
N ALA A 182 14.13 -4.75 3.41
CA ALA A 182 13.49 -4.87 4.71
C ALA A 182 12.86 -6.25 4.90
N PHE A 183 12.66 -6.63 6.16
CA PHE A 183 12.00 -7.87 6.54
C PHE A 183 10.82 -7.59 7.46
N TYR A 184 9.69 -8.16 7.11
CA TYR A 184 8.52 -8.26 7.98
C TYR A 184 8.56 -9.62 8.68
N CYS A 185 8.61 -9.61 9.99
CA CYS A 185 8.74 -10.79 10.83
C CYS A 185 7.49 -10.97 11.69
N PRO A 186 6.46 -11.70 11.24
CA PRO A 186 5.29 -11.97 12.05
C PRO A 186 5.67 -12.93 13.21
N TYR A 187 5.35 -12.53 14.43
CA TYR A 187 5.58 -13.33 15.61
C TYR A 187 4.28 -14.03 16.08
N ILE A 188 3.20 -13.25 16.17
CA ILE A 188 1.87 -13.75 16.47
C ILE A 188 0.95 -13.33 15.32
N PRO A 189 0.26 -14.28 14.66
CA PRO A 189 -0.69 -13.93 13.61
C PRO A 189 -1.84 -13.09 14.17
N LEU A 190 -2.65 -12.52 13.30
CA LEU A 190 -3.83 -11.79 13.70
C LEU A 190 -4.81 -12.73 14.45
N MET A 191 -5.07 -12.39 15.70
CA MET A 191 -5.98 -13.14 16.57
C MET A 191 -7.12 -12.26 17.03
N SER A 192 -8.32 -12.84 17.11
CA SER A 192 -9.51 -12.22 17.70
C SER A 192 -9.71 -12.73 19.12
N SER A 193 -10.16 -11.84 20.02
CA SER A 193 -10.55 -12.24 21.38
C SER A 193 -11.89 -12.99 21.41
N GLY A 194 -12.62 -13.03 20.28
CA GLY A 194 -14.04 -13.33 20.29
C GLY A 194 -14.84 -12.20 20.92
N VAL A 195 -16.16 -12.30 20.85
CA VAL A 195 -17.06 -11.32 21.46
C VAL A 195 -17.14 -11.57 22.96
N VAL A 196 -16.81 -10.56 23.73
CA VAL A 196 -16.86 -10.59 25.20
C VAL A 196 -17.77 -9.45 25.65
N LEU A 197 -18.65 -9.73 26.63
CA LEU A 197 -19.47 -8.69 27.25
C LEU A 197 -18.64 -7.88 28.25
N ASP A 198 -18.69 -6.57 28.11
CA ASP A 198 -18.11 -5.67 29.10
C ASP A 198 -18.98 -5.71 30.38
N PRO A 199 -18.42 -6.08 31.54
CA PRO A 199 -19.22 -6.21 32.77
C PRO A 199 -19.79 -4.88 33.29
N ASP A 200 -19.19 -3.76 32.91
CA ASP A 200 -19.62 -2.45 33.39
C ASP A 200 -20.75 -1.85 32.55
N THR A 201 -20.72 -2.06 31.25
CA THR A 201 -21.69 -1.45 30.30
C THR A 201 -22.65 -2.46 29.68
N PHE A 202 -22.40 -3.75 29.81
CA PHE A 202 -23.12 -4.84 29.13
C PHE A 202 -23.08 -4.75 27.60
N GLU A 203 -22.12 -4.04 27.05
CA GLU A 203 -21.92 -3.93 25.61
C GLU A 203 -21.01 -5.04 25.10
N PRO A 204 -21.30 -5.65 23.95
CA PRO A 204 -20.37 -6.58 23.31
C PRO A 204 -19.12 -5.83 22.84
N VAL A 205 -17.95 -6.40 23.15
CA VAL A 205 -16.64 -5.88 22.74
C VAL A 205 -15.87 -7.01 22.05
N VAL A 206 -15.24 -6.67 20.93
CA VAL A 206 -14.31 -7.56 20.25
C VAL A 206 -12.96 -6.87 20.09
N GLY A 207 -11.88 -7.61 20.32
CA GLY A 207 -10.51 -7.11 20.14
C GLY A 207 -9.74 -7.97 19.15
N PHE A 208 -8.92 -7.33 18.34
CA PHE A 208 -7.92 -7.96 17.51
C PHE A 208 -6.54 -7.60 17.99
N MET A 209 -5.63 -8.56 17.95
CA MET A 209 -4.25 -8.37 18.31
C MET A 209 -3.34 -9.09 17.31
N THR A 210 -2.27 -8.43 16.93
CA THR A 210 -1.15 -9.04 16.21
C THR A 210 0.15 -8.56 16.82
N ARG A 211 1.20 -9.36 16.65
CA ARG A 211 2.54 -9.00 17.09
C ARG A 211 3.54 -9.31 15.98
N TYR A 212 4.28 -8.31 15.56
CA TYR A 212 5.25 -8.42 14.48
C TYR A 212 6.45 -7.51 14.72
N GLY A 213 7.53 -7.84 14.07
CA GLY A 213 8.72 -7.01 13.99
C GLY A 213 8.99 -6.58 12.55
N TYR A 214 9.51 -5.39 12.39
CA TYR A 214 9.98 -4.86 11.11
C TYR A 214 11.45 -4.46 11.27
N VAL A 215 12.27 -4.84 10.32
CA VAL A 215 13.70 -4.52 10.32
C VAL A 215 14.15 -4.13 8.92
N GLU A 216 14.92 -3.06 8.85
CA GLU A 216 15.54 -2.56 7.62
C GLU A 216 16.99 -3.02 7.56
N LEU A 217 17.41 -3.40 6.36
CA LEU A 217 18.81 -3.68 6.08
C LEU A 217 19.47 -2.40 5.54
N THR A 218 20.30 -1.79 6.34
CA THR A 218 21.14 -0.64 5.97
C THR A 218 22.55 -1.08 5.59
#